data_3e2ae4caa5ec49bbe7a3c365fdf1846c
#
_entry.id   3e2ae4caa5ec49bbe7a3c365fdf1846c
#
_cell.length_a   1.000
_cell.length_b   1.000
_cell.length_c   1.000
_cell.angle_alpha   90.00
_cell.angle_beta   90.00
_cell.angle_gamma   90.00
#
_symmetry.space_group_name_H-M   'P 1'
#
loop_
_entity.id
_entity.type
_entity.pdbx_description
1 polymer ?
#
loop_
_entity_poly.entity_id
_entity_poly.type
_entity_poly.pdbx_seq_one_letter_code
_entity_poly.pdbx_strand_id
1 'polypeptide(L)'
;MFEVIFLGTSPSAPTTTRGLSSHIILHRHYRFLLDCGEGTQRQILRSGLGFKRLDTVLLTHGHLDHILGLGGLTSTLARWENLDHIDIYGGRATLNRVHDLLFKVVFAGHRPPI
;
A
#
# COMPACT_ATOMS: atom_id res chain seq x y z
N MET A 1 12.70 -10.85 -15.60
CA MET A 1 13.19 -9.47 -15.39
C MET A 1 12.29 -8.73 -14.43
N PHE A 2 12.89 -7.96 -13.54
CA PHE A 2 12.13 -7.12 -12.61
C PHE A 2 12.11 -5.68 -13.11
N GLU A 3 10.97 -5.03 -12.98
CA GLU A 3 10.85 -3.59 -13.21
C GLU A 3 10.42 -2.93 -11.90
N VAL A 4 10.95 -1.75 -11.63
CA VAL A 4 10.59 -0.98 -10.45
C VAL A 4 10.00 0.35 -10.90
N ILE A 5 8.78 0.63 -10.42
CA ILE A 5 8.09 1.89 -10.68
C ILE A 5 8.12 2.72 -9.39
N PHE A 6 8.79 3.85 -9.42
CA PHE A 6 8.86 4.76 -8.28
C PHE A 6 7.57 5.60 -8.21
N LEU A 7 6.79 5.41 -7.16
CA LEU A 7 5.57 6.18 -6.94
C LEU A 7 5.82 7.37 -6.02
N GLY A 8 6.70 7.19 -5.03
CA GLY A 8 7.06 8.24 -4.11
C GLY A 8 8.39 7.96 -3.44
N THR A 9 9.16 9.01 -3.23
CA THR A 9 10.53 8.93 -2.68
C THR A 9 10.79 9.97 -1.58
N SER A 10 9.79 10.78 -1.22
CA SER A 10 9.97 11.81 -0.19
C SER A 10 10.05 11.18 1.20
N PRO A 11 11.05 11.52 2.01
CA PRO A 11 11.12 11.03 3.39
C PRO A 11 10.20 11.83 4.31
N SER A 12 9.60 11.16 5.28
CA SER A 12 8.80 11.71 6.39
C SER A 12 7.54 12.48 5.98
N ALA A 13 7.62 13.40 5.03
CA ALA A 13 6.48 14.20 4.59
C ALA A 13 6.48 14.40 3.08
N PRO A 14 5.31 14.50 2.45
CA PRO A 14 5.24 14.73 1.01
C PRO A 14 5.60 16.18 0.66
N THR A 15 5.88 16.40 -0.61
CA THR A 15 5.99 17.73 -1.19
C THR A 15 4.91 17.91 -2.25
N THR A 16 4.85 19.09 -2.87
CA THR A 16 3.88 19.34 -3.95
C THR A 16 4.14 18.47 -5.19
N THR A 17 5.37 17.97 -5.34
CA THR A 17 5.78 17.18 -6.51
C THR A 17 6.22 15.76 -6.17
N ARG A 18 6.44 15.42 -4.89
CA ARG A 18 6.94 14.12 -4.45
C ARG A 18 6.01 13.51 -3.41
N GLY A 19 5.58 12.28 -3.65
CA GLY A 19 4.87 11.49 -2.67
C GLY A 19 5.80 10.80 -1.69
N LEU A 20 5.23 10.25 -0.63
CA LEU A 20 5.94 9.47 0.37
C LEU A 20 6.36 8.11 -0.18
N SER A 21 7.22 7.40 0.56
CA SER A 21 7.87 6.17 0.09
C SER A 21 6.87 5.12 -0.39
N SER A 22 6.98 4.77 -1.65
CA SER A 22 6.17 3.72 -2.27
C SER A 22 6.73 3.36 -3.64
N HIS A 23 6.78 2.06 -3.93
CA HIS A 23 7.29 1.54 -5.20
C HIS A 23 6.45 0.35 -5.61
N ILE A 24 6.27 0.14 -6.91
CA ILE A 24 5.70 -1.10 -7.42
C ILE A 24 6.81 -1.88 -8.10
N ILE A 25 6.93 -3.15 -7.73
CA ILE A 25 7.84 -4.09 -8.34
C ILE A 25 7.02 -4.98 -9.26
N LEU A 26 7.38 -5.00 -10.52
CA LEU A 26 6.74 -5.83 -11.54
C LEU A 26 7.65 -7.01 -11.89
N HIS A 27 7.09 -8.21 -11.86
CA HIS A 27 7.79 -9.41 -12.32
C HIS A 27 6.76 -10.36 -12.94
N ARG A 28 6.84 -10.56 -14.25
CA ARG A 28 5.84 -11.33 -15.01
C ARG A 28 4.46 -10.69 -14.80
N HIS A 29 3.48 -11.44 -14.29
CA HIS A 29 2.15 -10.93 -13.98
C HIS A 29 1.98 -10.51 -12.52
N TYR A 30 3.04 -10.62 -11.70
CA TYR A 30 3.00 -10.23 -10.29
C TYR A 30 3.26 -8.74 -10.12
N ARG A 31 2.54 -8.15 -9.18
CA ARG A 31 2.74 -6.76 -8.75
C ARG A 31 2.89 -6.74 -7.24
N PHE A 32 4.03 -6.24 -6.78
CA PHE A 32 4.30 -6.09 -5.35
C PHE A 32 4.37 -4.60 -5.03
N LEU A 33 3.59 -4.17 -4.04
CA LEU A 33 3.70 -2.82 -3.51
C LEU A 33 4.72 -2.82 -2.38
N LEU A 34 5.82 -2.11 -2.55
CA LEU A 34 6.87 -1.96 -1.54
C LEU A 34 6.67 -0.63 -0.83
N ASP A 35 6.31 -0.68 0.45
CA ASP A 35 5.88 0.43 1.28
C ASP A 35 4.66 1.16 0.72
N CYS A 36 3.92 1.82 1.57
CA CYS A 36 2.67 2.47 1.22
C CYS A 36 2.47 3.71 2.08
N GLY A 37 3.20 4.78 1.76
CA GLY A 37 3.04 6.07 2.40
C GLY A 37 1.71 6.73 2.03
N GLU A 38 1.36 7.77 2.75
CA GLU A 38 0.15 8.54 2.47
C GLU A 38 0.14 9.02 1.02
N GLY A 39 -1.01 8.89 0.36
CA GLY A 39 -1.18 9.32 -1.03
C GLY A 39 -0.76 8.28 -2.08
N THR A 40 -0.31 7.11 -1.67
CA THR A 40 0.14 6.06 -2.59
C THR A 40 -0.94 5.69 -3.62
N GLN A 41 -2.19 5.54 -3.22
CA GLN A 41 -3.25 5.17 -4.16
C GLN A 41 -3.40 6.20 -5.29
N ARG A 42 -3.25 7.48 -4.99
CA ARG A 42 -3.31 8.54 -6.00
C ARG A 42 -2.12 8.44 -6.97
N GLN A 43 -0.94 8.14 -6.45
CA GLN A 43 0.26 7.94 -7.27
C GLN A 43 0.13 6.72 -8.18
N ILE A 44 -0.51 5.65 -7.72
CA ILE A 44 -0.81 4.48 -8.55
C ILE A 44 -1.71 4.88 -9.72
N LEU A 45 -2.75 5.64 -9.46
CA LEU A 45 -3.64 6.14 -10.52
C LEU A 45 -2.90 7.05 -11.50
N ARG A 46 -2.08 7.96 -11.00
CA ARG A 46 -1.30 8.87 -11.84
C ARG A 46 -0.27 8.14 -12.71
N SER A 47 0.25 7.01 -12.26
CA SER A 47 1.20 6.20 -13.03
C SER A 47 0.57 5.48 -14.21
N GLY A 48 -0.75 5.36 -14.23
CA GLY A 48 -1.47 4.61 -15.26
C GLY A 48 -1.52 3.11 -15.02
N LEU A 49 -0.89 2.58 -13.96
CA LEU A 49 -0.89 1.15 -13.67
C LEU A 49 -2.25 0.63 -13.19
N GLY A 50 -3.01 1.46 -12.48
CA GLY A 50 -4.26 1.03 -11.86
C GLY A 50 -4.03 0.04 -10.71
N PHE A 51 -5.12 -0.52 -10.18
CA PHE A 51 -5.08 -1.38 -9.00
C PHE A 51 -5.13 -2.87 -9.30
N LYS A 52 -5.22 -3.25 -10.55
CA LYS A 52 -5.39 -4.66 -10.95
C LYS A 52 -4.18 -5.49 -10.49
N ARG A 53 -4.46 -6.62 -9.85
CA ARG A 53 -3.46 -7.57 -9.33
C ARG A 53 -2.54 -6.96 -8.26
N LEU A 54 -2.97 -5.90 -7.60
CA LEU A 54 -2.19 -5.29 -6.52
C LEU A 54 -2.65 -5.90 -5.20
N ASP A 55 -2.29 -7.14 -4.96
CA ASP A 55 -2.76 -7.93 -3.82
C ASP A 55 -1.65 -8.32 -2.83
N THR A 56 -0.43 -7.86 -3.06
CA THR A 56 0.70 -8.16 -2.18
C THR A 56 1.44 -6.89 -1.81
N VAL A 57 1.57 -6.65 -0.52
CA VAL A 57 2.26 -5.47 0.04
C VAL A 57 3.43 -5.94 0.89
N LEU A 58 4.59 -5.36 0.65
CA LEU A 58 5.82 -5.62 1.40
C LEU A 58 6.21 -4.35 2.13
N LEU A 59 6.37 -4.44 3.46
CA LEU A 59 6.68 -3.29 4.30
C LEU A 59 8.09 -3.41 4.85
N THR A 60 8.90 -2.38 4.64
CA THR A 60 10.28 -2.34 5.14
C THR A 60 10.32 -2.08 6.64
N HIS A 61 9.47 -1.18 7.13
CA HIS A 61 9.34 -0.87 8.55
C HIS A 61 8.03 -0.13 8.83
N GLY A 62 7.74 0.11 10.11
CA GLY A 62 6.43 0.60 10.55
C GLY A 62 6.33 2.10 10.80
N HIS A 63 7.23 2.93 10.30
CA HIS A 63 7.08 4.37 10.37
C HIS A 63 5.89 4.83 9.52
N LEU A 64 5.21 5.90 9.95
CA LEU A 64 3.97 6.33 9.31
C LEU A 64 4.14 6.68 7.84
N ASP A 65 5.28 7.23 7.46
CA ASP A 65 5.57 7.55 6.06
C ASP A 65 5.70 6.32 5.15
N HIS A 66 5.70 5.11 5.72
CA HIS A 66 5.74 3.85 4.98
C HIS A 66 4.45 3.03 5.06
N ILE A 67 3.52 3.36 5.95
CA ILE A 67 2.32 2.53 6.16
C ILE A 67 1.00 3.31 6.09
N LEU A 68 1.01 4.63 6.24
CA LEU A 68 -0.23 5.37 6.46
C LEU A 68 -1.16 5.35 5.24
N GLY A 69 -0.64 5.17 4.05
CA GLY A 69 -1.45 5.05 2.83
C GLY A 69 -2.24 3.76 2.72
N LEU A 70 -1.95 2.75 3.56
CA LEU A 70 -2.69 1.49 3.55
C LEU A 70 -4.16 1.67 3.88
N GLY A 71 -4.49 2.62 4.75
CA GLY A 71 -5.89 2.89 5.09
C GLY A 71 -6.72 3.27 3.88
N GLY A 72 -6.27 4.27 3.13
CA GLY A 72 -6.95 4.71 1.92
C GLY A 72 -6.95 3.67 0.81
N LEU A 73 -5.79 3.07 0.56
CA LEU A 73 -5.64 2.08 -0.51
C LEU A 73 -6.53 0.85 -0.27
N THR A 74 -6.45 0.24 0.91
CA THR A 74 -7.25 -0.96 1.20
C THR A 74 -8.73 -0.66 1.22
N SER A 75 -9.13 0.51 1.69
CA SER A 75 -10.52 0.95 1.66
C SER A 75 -11.05 1.05 0.23
N THR A 76 -10.25 1.61 -0.68
CA THR A 76 -10.60 1.71 -2.09
C THR A 76 -10.67 0.33 -2.74
N LEU A 77 -9.68 -0.51 -2.51
CA LEU A 77 -9.64 -1.87 -3.08
C LEU A 77 -10.82 -2.71 -2.60
N ALA A 78 -11.19 -2.60 -1.33
CA ALA A 78 -12.31 -3.35 -0.76
C ALA A 78 -13.66 -2.94 -1.35
N ARG A 79 -13.79 -1.70 -1.83
CA ARG A 79 -15.05 -1.21 -2.42
C ARG A 79 -15.15 -1.46 -3.91
N TRP A 80 -14.05 -1.25 -4.62
CA TRP A 80 -14.09 -1.04 -6.06
C TRP A 80 -13.50 -2.19 -6.85
N GLU A 81 -12.67 -3.00 -6.21
CA GLU A 81 -12.06 -4.17 -6.81
C GLU A 81 -12.67 -5.44 -6.22
N ASN A 82 -12.80 -6.46 -7.03
CA ASN A 82 -13.28 -7.74 -6.58
C ASN A 82 -12.11 -8.51 -5.96
N LEU A 83 -11.75 -8.15 -4.73
CA LEU A 83 -10.60 -8.71 -4.06
C LEU A 83 -10.89 -10.09 -3.49
N ASP A 84 -10.07 -11.06 -3.85
CA ASP A 84 -10.04 -12.34 -3.16
C ASP A 84 -9.28 -12.22 -1.85
N HIS A 85 -8.15 -11.50 -1.87
CA HIS A 85 -7.29 -11.30 -0.69
C HIS A 85 -6.30 -10.17 -0.91
N ILE A 86 -5.77 -9.64 0.18
CA ILE A 86 -4.57 -8.81 0.21
C ILE A 86 -3.64 -9.41 1.24
N ASP A 87 -2.42 -9.72 0.85
CA ASP A 87 -1.39 -10.24 1.74
C ASP A 87 -0.40 -9.13 2.06
N ILE A 88 -0.21 -8.87 3.35
CA ILE A 88 0.73 -7.85 3.82
C ILE A 88 1.84 -8.53 4.60
N TYR A 89 3.08 -8.31 4.16
CA TYR A 89 4.29 -8.88 4.74
C TYR A 89 5.12 -7.79 5.39
N GLY A 90 5.65 -8.08 6.56
CA GLY A 90 6.53 -7.17 7.28
C GLY A 90 6.96 -7.76 8.60
N GLY A 91 7.77 -7.04 9.36
CA GLY A 91 8.15 -7.44 10.71
C GLY A 91 6.98 -7.40 11.67
N ARG A 92 7.10 -8.10 12.80
CA ARG A 92 6.00 -8.22 13.79
C ARG A 92 5.51 -6.86 14.28
N ALA A 93 6.43 -5.97 14.67
CA ALA A 93 6.05 -4.65 15.18
C ALA A 93 5.33 -3.82 14.12
N THR A 94 5.78 -3.89 12.88
CA THR A 94 5.14 -3.22 11.73
C THR A 94 3.74 -3.77 11.51
N LEU A 95 3.59 -5.09 11.49
CA LEU A 95 2.29 -5.72 11.27
C LEU A 95 1.31 -5.44 12.40
N ASN A 96 1.78 -5.33 13.64
CA ASN A 96 0.92 -4.94 14.76
C ASN A 96 0.35 -3.54 14.56
N ARG A 97 1.15 -2.59 14.11
CA ARG A 97 0.68 -1.23 13.82
C ARG A 97 -0.31 -1.21 12.65
N VAL A 98 -0.01 -1.94 11.61
CA VAL A 98 -0.90 -2.05 10.43
C VAL A 98 -2.21 -2.71 10.81
N HIS A 99 -2.17 -3.76 11.61
CA HIS A 99 -3.37 -4.42 12.12
C HIS A 99 -4.26 -3.44 12.87
N ASP A 100 -3.69 -2.64 13.77
CA ASP A 100 -4.44 -1.65 14.52
C ASP A 100 -5.03 -0.58 13.60
N LEU A 101 -4.25 -0.09 12.64
CA LEU A 101 -4.73 0.87 11.66
C LEU A 101 -5.93 0.33 10.87
N LEU A 102 -5.79 -0.86 10.32
CA LEU A 102 -6.80 -1.42 9.44
C LEU A 102 -8.03 -1.92 10.19
N PHE A 103 -7.85 -2.69 11.26
CA PHE A 103 -8.97 -3.37 11.91
C PHE A 103 -9.59 -2.61 13.07
N LYS A 104 -8.86 -1.68 13.68
CA LYS A 104 -9.42 -0.84 14.75
C LYS A 104 -9.93 0.50 14.24
N VAL A 105 -9.41 1.01 13.12
CA VAL A 105 -9.78 2.32 12.58
C VAL A 105 -10.52 2.20 11.26
N VAL A 106 -9.85 1.71 10.21
CA VAL A 106 -10.40 1.74 8.84
C VAL A 106 -11.61 0.81 8.69
N PHE A 107 -11.49 -0.43 9.13
CA PHE A 107 -12.52 -1.46 9.01
C PHE A 107 -13.14 -1.83 10.34
N ALA A 108 -13.31 -0.88 11.24
CA ALA A 108 -13.92 -1.13 12.54
C ALA A 108 -15.30 -1.81 12.37
N GLY A 109 -15.46 -2.99 12.98
CA GLY A 109 -16.68 -3.76 12.88
C GLY A 109 -16.86 -4.57 11.59
N HIS A 110 -15.86 -4.61 10.73
CA HIS A 110 -15.89 -5.35 9.46
C HIS A 110 -14.56 -6.05 9.22
N ARG A 111 -14.59 -7.23 8.60
CA ARG A 111 -13.37 -8.00 8.32
C ARG A 111 -13.18 -8.24 6.83
N PRO A 112 -12.47 -7.38 6.12
CA PRO A 112 -12.11 -7.61 4.73
C PRO A 112 -11.04 -8.72 4.62
N PRO A 113 -10.82 -9.29 3.42
CA PRO A 113 -9.86 -10.36 3.21
C PRO A 113 -8.42 -9.85 3.16
N ILE A 114 -7.92 -9.42 4.29
CA ILE A 114 -6.54 -8.89 4.41
C ILE A 114 -5.76 -9.74 5.40
#